data_ca364bfa09e0823294dbe15b01970f5a
#
_entry.id   ca364bfa09e0823294dbe15b01970f5a
#
_cell.length_a   1.000
_cell.length_b   1.000
_cell.length_c   1.000
_cell.angle_alpha   90.00
_cell.angle_beta   90.00
_cell.angle_gamma   90.00
#
_symmetry.space_group_name_H-M   'P 1'
#
loop_
_entity.id
_entity.type
_entity.pdbx_description
1 polymer ?
#
loop_
_entity_poly.entity_id
_entity_poly.type
_entity_poly.pdbx_seq_one_letter_code
_entity_poly.pdbx_strand_id
1 'polypeptide(L)' 'MKYRIKVDKDKCIADGVCYSMDPDHYLEDDEGKADVTGGSMEGEISIGEFDDDGFEEAKDAADACPVEAIEIEKL' A
#
# COMPACT_ATOMS: atom_id res chain seq x y z
N MET A 1 12.56 1.87 -11.57
CA MET A 1 12.97 1.59 -10.17
C MET A 1 12.15 0.44 -9.61
N LYS A 2 12.79 -0.52 -8.99
CA LYS A 2 12.08 -1.66 -8.40
C LYS A 2 11.90 -1.46 -6.90
N TYR A 3 10.69 -1.72 -6.41
CA TYR A 3 10.36 -1.51 -5.01
C TYR A 3 9.23 -2.45 -4.59
N ARG A 4 9.10 -2.63 -3.27
CA ARG A 4 8.07 -3.49 -2.68
C ARG A 4 7.21 -2.68 -1.72
N ILE A 5 5.91 -2.90 -1.77
CA ILE A 5 4.95 -2.28 -0.88
C ILE A 5 4.30 -3.35 -0.01
N LYS A 6 4.22 -3.09 1.29
CA LYS A 6 3.54 -3.97 2.25
C LYS A 6 2.51 -3.17 3.01
N VAL A 7 1.29 -3.67 3.06
CA VAL A 7 0.21 -3.09 3.85
C VAL A 7 -0.17 -4.06 4.96
N ASP A 8 0.01 -3.63 6.20
CA ASP A 8 -0.43 -4.42 7.36
C ASP A 8 -1.91 -4.13 7.59
N LYS A 9 -2.76 -5.03 7.14
CA LYS A 9 -4.21 -4.85 7.21
C LYS A 9 -4.74 -4.86 8.65
N ASP A 10 -3.99 -5.44 9.57
CA ASP A 10 -4.35 -5.43 10.98
C ASP A 10 -4.24 -4.02 11.57
N LYS A 11 -3.28 -3.22 11.09
CA LYS A 11 -3.10 -1.84 11.52
C LYS A 11 -3.93 -0.84 10.72
N CYS A 12 -4.36 -1.20 9.52
CA CYS A 12 -5.08 -0.29 8.65
C CYS A 12 -6.45 0.04 9.24
N ILE A 13 -6.75 1.35 9.35
CA ILE A 13 -8.01 1.83 9.93
C ILE A 13 -9.05 2.16 8.88
N ALA A 14 -8.80 1.80 7.63
CA ALA A 14 -9.75 1.99 6.53
C ALA A 14 -10.17 3.46 6.33
N ASP A 15 -9.23 4.41 6.50
CA ASP A 15 -9.50 5.83 6.34
C ASP A 15 -9.49 6.28 4.87
N GLY A 16 -9.05 5.43 3.97
CA GLY A 16 -9.10 5.69 2.53
C GLY A 16 -8.01 6.59 1.98
N VAL A 17 -7.08 7.04 2.79
CA VAL A 17 -6.05 7.99 2.34
C VAL A 17 -5.15 7.40 1.28
N CYS A 18 -4.63 6.19 1.49
CA CYS A 18 -3.63 5.62 0.59
C CYS A 18 -4.19 5.33 -0.81
N TYR A 19 -5.33 4.68 -0.92
CA TYR A 19 -5.89 4.40 -2.24
C TYR A 19 -6.59 5.61 -2.87
N SER A 20 -6.87 6.64 -2.09
CA SER A 20 -7.33 7.91 -2.64
C SER A 20 -6.18 8.72 -3.24
N MET A 21 -5.01 8.67 -2.64
CA MET A 21 -3.82 9.37 -3.13
C MET A 21 -3.15 8.65 -4.29
N ASP A 22 -3.12 7.33 -4.25
CA ASP A 22 -2.40 6.54 -5.25
C ASP A 22 -3.21 5.30 -5.64
N PRO A 23 -4.25 5.47 -6.47
CA PRO A 23 -5.09 4.35 -6.89
C PRO A 23 -4.38 3.37 -7.84
N ASP A 24 -3.21 3.74 -8.37
CA ASP A 24 -2.42 2.87 -9.24
C ASP A 24 -1.72 1.76 -8.45
N HIS A 25 -1.34 2.04 -7.21
CA HIS A 25 -0.59 1.10 -6.38
C HIS A 25 -1.41 0.52 -5.22
N TYR A 26 -2.45 1.21 -4.81
CA TYR A 26 -3.31 0.78 -3.71
C TYR A 26 -4.76 0.72 -4.17
N LEU A 27 -5.50 -0.25 -3.66
CA LEU A 27 -6.93 -0.35 -3.92
C LEU A 27 -7.67 -0.63 -2.63
N GLU A 28 -8.98 -0.39 -2.66
CA GLU A 28 -9.85 -0.65 -1.54
C GLU A 28 -10.30 -2.12 -1.58
N ASP A 29 -10.18 -2.82 -0.44
CA ASP A 29 -10.69 -4.19 -0.35
C ASP A 29 -12.16 -4.19 0.09
N ASP A 30 -12.72 -5.40 0.29
CA ASP A 30 -14.14 -5.56 0.64
C ASP A 30 -14.49 -4.97 2.01
N GLU A 31 -13.48 -4.74 2.85
CA GLU A 31 -13.66 -4.16 4.18
C GLU A 31 -13.36 -2.67 4.23
N GLY A 32 -13.04 -2.06 3.10
CA GLY A 32 -12.65 -0.67 3.03
C GLY A 32 -11.21 -0.40 3.40
N LYS A 33 -10.43 -1.43 3.62
CA LYS A 33 -9.01 -1.32 3.94
C LYS A 33 -8.17 -1.26 2.67
N ALA A 34 -6.94 -0.76 2.80
CA ALA A 34 -6.03 -0.70 1.67
C ALA A 34 -5.49 -2.08 1.32
N ASP A 35 -5.29 -2.30 0.04
CA ASP A 35 -4.67 -3.51 -0.49
C ASP A 35 -3.65 -3.07 -1.54
N VAL A 36 -2.64 -3.89 -1.80
CA VAL A 36 -1.65 -3.58 -2.83
C VAL A 36 -2.17 -4.10 -4.18
N THR A 37 -2.24 -3.22 -5.16
CA THR A 37 -2.71 -3.56 -6.51
C THR A 37 -1.83 -4.66 -7.11
N GLY A 38 -2.44 -5.77 -7.51
CA GLY A 38 -1.71 -6.88 -8.10
C GLY A 38 -0.83 -7.65 -7.11
N GLY A 39 -0.93 -7.36 -5.83
CA GLY A 39 -0.18 -8.04 -4.81
C GLY A 39 -0.83 -9.33 -4.33
N SER A 40 -0.22 -9.95 -3.34
CA SER A 40 -0.74 -11.16 -2.71
C SER A 40 -0.76 -11.00 -1.20
N MET A 41 -1.50 -11.87 -0.53
CA MET A 41 -1.61 -11.85 0.93
C MET A 41 -0.66 -12.85 1.56
N GLU A 42 0.04 -12.40 2.61
CA GLU A 42 0.81 -13.28 3.49
C GLU A 42 0.31 -13.04 4.92
N GLY A 43 -0.58 -13.90 5.39
CA GLY A 43 -1.27 -13.66 6.65
C GLY A 43 -2.16 -12.43 6.54
N GLU A 44 -1.91 -11.42 7.35
CA GLU A 44 -2.65 -10.16 7.36
C GLU A 44 -1.93 -9.04 6.60
N ILE A 45 -0.86 -9.38 5.89
CA ILE A 45 -0.05 -8.39 5.16
C ILE A 45 -0.28 -8.56 3.65
N SER A 46 -0.66 -7.47 3.00
CA SER A 46 -0.75 -7.41 1.55
C SER A 46 0.59 -6.95 1.00
N ILE A 47 1.18 -7.72 0.08
CA ILE A 47 2.52 -7.46 -0.44
C ILE A 47 2.46 -7.43 -1.97
N GLY A 48 3.09 -6.40 -2.56
CA GLY A 48 3.24 -6.32 -4.01
C GLY A 48 4.56 -5.69 -4.38
N GLU A 49 5.08 -6.06 -5.55
CA GLU A 49 6.31 -5.48 -6.10
C GLU A 49 5.99 -4.76 -7.39
N PHE A 50 6.67 -3.65 -7.61
CA PHE A 50 6.49 -2.81 -8.78
C PHE A 50 7.85 -2.45 -9.38
N ASP A 51 7.88 -2.26 -10.68
CA ASP A 51 9.06 -1.80 -11.40
C ASP A 51 8.64 -0.66 -12.33
N ASP A 52 8.47 0.52 -11.74
CA ASP A 52 8.01 1.72 -12.44
C ASP A 52 8.61 2.96 -11.79
N ASP A 53 8.20 4.14 -12.24
CA ASP A 53 8.68 5.42 -11.69
C ASP A 53 7.76 5.99 -10.61
N GLY A 54 6.81 5.20 -10.10
CA GLY A 54 5.81 5.63 -9.13
C GLY A 54 6.22 5.48 -7.67
N PHE A 55 7.50 5.24 -7.38
CA PHE A 55 7.96 5.03 -6.01
C PHE A 55 7.60 6.19 -5.08
N GLU A 56 7.80 7.43 -5.52
CA GLU A 56 7.53 8.59 -4.68
C GLU A 56 6.05 8.79 -4.41
N GLU A 57 5.19 8.52 -5.37
CA GLU A 57 3.74 8.57 -5.17
C GLU A 57 3.30 7.51 -4.16
N ALA A 58 3.81 6.30 -4.30
CA ALA A 58 3.50 5.21 -3.39
C ALA A 58 4.02 5.52 -1.98
N LYS A 59 5.21 6.12 -1.89
CA LYS A 59 5.79 6.52 -0.61
C LYS A 59 4.98 7.63 0.05
N ASP A 60 4.54 8.62 -0.71
CA ASP A 60 3.72 9.71 -0.18
C ASP A 60 2.39 9.16 0.37
N ALA A 61 1.78 8.22 -0.33
CA ALA A 61 0.58 7.56 0.16
C ALA A 61 0.84 6.77 1.44
N ALA A 62 1.97 6.09 1.51
CA ALA A 62 2.37 5.35 2.70
C ALA A 62 2.60 6.28 3.90
N ASP A 63 3.27 7.41 3.66
CA ASP A 63 3.55 8.40 4.71
C ASP A 63 2.27 9.09 5.20
N ALA A 64 1.25 9.16 4.38
CA ALA A 64 -0.03 9.77 4.74
C ALA A 64 -0.89 8.86 5.64
N CYS A 65 -0.53 7.60 5.79
CA CYS A 65 -1.26 6.67 6.64
C CYS A 65 -1.04 7.04 8.11
N PRO A 66 -2.10 7.39 8.87
CA PRO A 66 -1.94 7.88 10.24
C PRO A 66 -1.50 6.80 11.23
N VAL A 67 -1.63 5.55 10.88
CA VAL A 67 -1.25 4.42 11.74
C VAL A 67 -0.01 3.69 11.25
N GLU A 68 0.65 4.22 10.23
CA GLU A 68 1.87 3.65 9.64
C GLU A 68 1.74 2.17 9.28
N ALA A 69 0.58 1.80 8.72
CA ALA A 69 0.30 0.43 8.33
C ALA A 69 1.00 0.02 7.03
N ILE A 70 1.62 0.96 6.34
CA ILE A 70 2.20 0.75 5.03
C ILE A 70 3.71 0.91 5.10
N GLU A 71 4.43 -0.09 4.61
CA GLU A 71 5.88 -0.04 4.45
C GLU A 71 6.21 -0.10 2.97
N ILE A 72 7.21 0.66 2.56
CA ILE A 72 7.70 0.64 1.19
C ILE A 72 9.22 0.60 1.22
N GLU A 73 9.80 -0.27 0.39
CA GLU A 73 11.26 -0.43 0.35
C GLU A 73 11.76 -0.55 -1.08
N LYS A 74 12.89 0.04 -1.35
CA LYS A 74 13.58 -0.11 -2.64
C LYS A 74 14.27 -1.47 -2.68
N LEU A 75 14.18 -2.11 -3.83
CA LEU A 75 14.84 -3.40 -4.05
C LEU A 75 16.11 -3.27 -4.90
#